data_b28601f95c65355be7e29b9049ec5ba5
#
_entry.id   b28601f95c65355be7e29b9049ec5ba5
#
_cell.length_a   1.000
_cell.length_b   1.000
_cell.length_c   1.000
_cell.angle_alpha   90.00
_cell.angle_beta   90.00
_cell.angle_gamma   90.00
#
_symmetry.space_group_name_H-M   'P 1'
#
loop_
_entity.id
_entity.type
_entity.pdbx_description
1 polymer ?
#
loop_
_entity_poly.entity_id
_entity_poly.type
_entity_poly.pdbx_seq_one_letter_code
_entity_poly.pdbx_strand_id
1 'polypeptide(L)'
;MKCIIVGAGTSGLIAARELARYGIDAKVYERKKVMKISTSSGILSLNGLRELHILYKEALLNKLFGARLFFENTVIEVKAKEAKAYSVDRTVLNNKLMEEAQGSGAKIFYGENISKERLREISGDKENIIIGADGAISNVASFFGFPPINRFILTYRMEYRVRKEDEEFVELFFDNKVTKGLFGWIAPHGDNTEIGVGIDERFGKSSDALRLFLRRKEVKEAIRNARPLEGGANIIPISLRKKFVDEQKKVLLVGDAAGQVKSSTGGGIIFGGHAAVIASKVIKDYLNDNASLALYQSLWLKEFKKEVIIHNIIHTIYSSLSNSTLSGIASFAKLFGIEKLLSKHGDMDRPSKIIRGMLGLKA
;
A
#
# COMPACT_ATOMS: atom_id res chain seq x y z
N MET A 1 -29.69 -1.44 -9.84
CA MET A 1 -28.52 -0.52 -9.77
C MET A 1 -27.23 -1.28 -10.09
N LYS A 2 -26.23 -0.61 -10.69
CA LYS A 2 -24.96 -1.18 -11.11
C LYS A 2 -23.82 -0.48 -10.39
N CYS A 3 -22.79 -1.22 -10.02
CA CYS A 3 -21.55 -0.63 -9.49
C CYS A 3 -20.47 -0.61 -10.56
N ILE A 4 -20.02 0.59 -10.93
CA ILE A 4 -18.96 0.81 -11.91
C ILE A 4 -17.66 1.09 -11.14
N ILE A 5 -16.68 0.22 -11.29
CA ILE A 5 -15.39 0.32 -10.64
C ILE A 5 -14.34 0.73 -11.68
N VAL A 6 -13.66 1.84 -11.45
CA VAL A 6 -12.59 2.33 -12.33
C VAL A 6 -11.25 1.96 -11.72
N GLY A 7 -10.55 1.02 -12.35
CA GLY A 7 -9.26 0.47 -11.95
C GLY A 7 -9.35 -0.94 -11.34
N ALA A 8 -8.60 -1.89 -11.91
CA ALA A 8 -8.45 -3.27 -11.44
C ALA A 8 -7.18 -3.46 -10.59
N GLY A 9 -6.79 -2.46 -9.80
CA GLY A 9 -5.80 -2.62 -8.73
C GLY A 9 -6.37 -3.47 -7.59
N THR A 10 -5.54 -3.83 -6.60
CA THR A 10 -5.96 -4.70 -5.49
C THR A 10 -7.24 -4.21 -4.80
N SER A 11 -7.36 -2.90 -4.51
CA SER A 11 -8.57 -2.34 -3.89
C SER A 11 -9.81 -2.44 -4.79
N GLY A 12 -9.66 -2.18 -6.11
CA GLY A 12 -10.76 -2.32 -7.06
C GLY A 12 -11.24 -3.75 -7.22
N LEU A 13 -10.31 -4.71 -7.25
CA LEU A 13 -10.63 -6.15 -7.33
C LEU A 13 -11.29 -6.67 -6.04
N ILE A 14 -10.84 -6.19 -4.85
CA ILE A 14 -11.53 -6.51 -3.59
C ILE A 14 -12.95 -5.94 -3.60
N ALA A 15 -13.14 -4.69 -4.02
CA ALA A 15 -14.48 -4.11 -4.13
C ALA A 15 -15.38 -4.92 -5.09
N ALA A 16 -14.84 -5.31 -6.24
CA ALA A 16 -15.57 -6.13 -7.22
C ALA A 16 -15.99 -7.49 -6.64
N ARG A 17 -15.06 -8.17 -5.95
CA ARG A 17 -15.32 -9.45 -5.28
C ARG A 17 -16.43 -9.32 -4.23
N GLU A 18 -16.32 -8.35 -3.34
CA GLU A 18 -17.29 -8.19 -2.25
C GLU A 18 -18.68 -7.78 -2.77
N LEU A 19 -18.75 -6.86 -3.74
CA LEU A 19 -20.02 -6.47 -4.35
C LEU A 19 -20.69 -7.66 -5.06
N ALA A 20 -19.94 -8.42 -5.85
CA ALA A 20 -20.46 -9.59 -6.52
C ALA A 20 -20.95 -10.67 -5.55
N ARG A 21 -20.25 -10.89 -4.42
CA ARG A 21 -20.70 -11.77 -3.33
C ARG A 21 -22.00 -11.31 -2.69
N TYR A 22 -22.29 -10.01 -2.72
CA TYR A 22 -23.59 -9.47 -2.28
C TYR A 22 -24.66 -9.51 -3.38
N GLY A 23 -24.37 -10.11 -4.55
CA GLY A 23 -25.30 -10.18 -5.68
C GLY A 23 -25.47 -8.86 -6.45
N ILE A 24 -24.56 -7.92 -6.27
CA ILE A 24 -24.60 -6.62 -6.94
C ILE A 24 -23.85 -6.69 -8.28
N ASP A 25 -24.46 -6.21 -9.37
CA ASP A 25 -23.84 -6.17 -10.73
C ASP A 25 -22.61 -5.23 -10.69
N ALA A 26 -21.42 -5.80 -10.54
CA ALA A 26 -20.15 -5.10 -10.45
C ALA A 26 -19.40 -5.18 -11.79
N LYS A 27 -19.05 -4.01 -12.37
CA LYS A 27 -18.30 -3.89 -13.61
C LYS A 27 -17.01 -3.12 -13.36
N VAL A 28 -15.87 -3.77 -13.63
CA VAL A 28 -14.54 -3.19 -13.47
C VAL A 28 -13.96 -2.82 -14.81
N TYR A 29 -13.46 -1.61 -14.94
CA TYR A 29 -12.77 -1.13 -16.14
C TYR A 29 -11.30 -0.84 -15.82
N GLU A 30 -10.39 -1.51 -16.52
CA GLU A 30 -8.94 -1.37 -16.34
C GLU A 30 -8.29 -0.92 -17.65
N ARG A 31 -7.50 0.16 -17.58
CA ARG A 31 -6.81 0.72 -18.75
C ARG A 31 -5.69 -0.16 -19.30
N LYS A 32 -5.07 -0.96 -18.45
CA LYS A 32 -4.03 -1.92 -18.89
C LYS A 32 -4.68 -3.07 -19.65
N LYS A 33 -4.01 -3.53 -20.69
CA LYS A 33 -4.46 -4.68 -21.49
C LYS A 33 -4.18 -6.01 -20.78
N VAL A 34 -3.21 -6.04 -19.89
CA VAL A 34 -2.78 -7.24 -19.16
C VAL A 34 -2.47 -6.88 -17.70
N MET A 35 -2.83 -7.77 -16.78
CA MET A 35 -2.48 -7.64 -15.38
C MET A 35 -1.01 -8.01 -15.18
N LYS A 36 -0.15 -6.99 -15.12
CA LYS A 36 1.26 -7.11 -14.76
C LYS A 36 1.65 -6.00 -13.79
N ILE A 37 2.27 -6.36 -12.66
CA ILE A 37 2.70 -5.41 -11.63
C ILE A 37 4.18 -5.62 -11.39
N SER A 38 5.01 -4.79 -11.99
CA SER A 38 6.46 -4.82 -11.88
C SER A 38 7.06 -3.61 -11.12
N THR A 39 6.21 -2.65 -10.74
CA THR A 39 6.67 -1.36 -10.18
C THR A 39 6.42 -1.17 -8.70
N SER A 40 5.73 -2.12 -8.05
CA SER A 40 5.37 -2.05 -6.63
C SER A 40 5.98 -3.20 -5.86
N SER A 41 6.56 -2.91 -4.70
CA SER A 41 7.01 -3.95 -3.75
C SER A 41 5.83 -4.80 -3.25
N GLY A 42 6.12 -6.07 -2.96
CA GLY A 42 5.14 -7.05 -2.50
C GLY A 42 5.22 -7.35 -1.00
N ILE A 43 5.83 -6.50 -0.17
CA ILE A 43 5.93 -6.78 1.28
C ILE A 43 4.60 -6.45 1.96
N LEU A 44 3.88 -7.49 2.40
CA LEU A 44 2.56 -7.38 3.01
C LEU A 44 2.52 -8.07 4.37
N SER A 45 1.81 -7.46 5.32
CA SER A 45 1.61 -8.04 6.65
C SER A 45 0.79 -9.32 6.59
N LEU A 46 1.16 -10.32 7.38
CA LEU A 46 0.41 -11.58 7.48
C LEU A 46 -1.01 -11.33 8.02
N ASN A 47 -1.16 -10.44 9.00
CA ASN A 47 -2.46 -10.11 9.56
C ASN A 47 -3.37 -9.47 8.50
N GLY A 48 -2.89 -8.47 7.78
CA GLY A 48 -3.66 -7.81 6.73
C GLY A 48 -4.06 -8.75 5.58
N LEU A 49 -3.15 -9.67 5.18
CA LEU A 49 -3.47 -10.71 4.19
C LEU A 49 -4.62 -11.62 4.67
N ARG A 50 -4.62 -11.99 5.96
CA ARG A 50 -5.68 -12.80 6.57
C ARG A 50 -6.99 -12.03 6.70
N GLU A 51 -6.95 -10.80 7.23
CA GLU A 51 -8.13 -9.96 7.45
C GLU A 51 -8.88 -9.65 6.14
N LEU A 52 -8.14 -9.53 5.03
CA LEU A 52 -8.72 -9.29 3.70
C LEU A 52 -9.06 -10.56 2.92
N HIS A 53 -8.77 -11.74 3.48
CA HIS A 53 -8.93 -13.03 2.79
C HIS A 53 -8.21 -13.09 1.44
N ILE A 54 -6.94 -12.61 1.41
CA ILE A 54 -6.09 -12.59 0.21
C ILE A 54 -4.75 -13.31 0.43
N LEU A 55 -4.72 -14.23 1.38
CA LEU A 55 -3.54 -15.06 1.67
C LEU A 55 -3.48 -16.26 0.70
N TYR A 56 -3.24 -15.99 -0.58
CA TYR A 56 -3.10 -17.03 -1.61
C TYR A 56 -1.71 -17.64 -1.57
N LYS A 57 -1.63 -18.96 -1.36
CA LYS A 57 -0.34 -19.68 -1.23
C LYS A 57 0.56 -19.50 -2.46
N GLU A 58 -0.04 -19.48 -3.64
CA GLU A 58 0.66 -19.35 -4.92
C GLU A 58 1.34 -17.99 -5.11
N ALA A 59 0.83 -16.97 -4.42
CA ALA A 59 1.40 -15.62 -4.46
C ALA A 59 2.50 -15.41 -3.40
N LEU A 60 2.65 -16.31 -2.41
CA LEU A 60 3.62 -16.15 -1.33
C LEU A 60 5.00 -16.59 -1.77
N LEU A 61 5.98 -15.70 -1.69
CA LEU A 61 7.38 -15.96 -2.07
C LEU A 61 8.24 -16.29 -0.86
N ASN A 62 8.43 -15.31 0.04
CA ASN A 62 9.28 -15.50 1.23
C ASN A 62 8.52 -15.13 2.50
N LYS A 63 8.76 -15.88 3.59
CA LYS A 63 8.29 -15.55 4.93
C LYS A 63 9.26 -14.55 5.57
N LEU A 64 8.73 -13.46 6.10
CA LEU A 64 9.53 -12.42 6.73
C LEU A 64 9.28 -12.42 8.24
N PHE A 65 10.35 -12.71 8.98
CA PHE A 65 10.34 -12.77 10.44
C PHE A 65 10.85 -11.49 11.07
N GLY A 66 11.53 -10.64 10.29
CA GLY A 66 12.11 -9.43 10.82
C GLY A 66 12.51 -8.38 9.81
N ALA A 67 13.07 -7.31 10.35
CA ALA A 67 13.65 -6.23 9.58
C ALA A 67 14.93 -5.71 10.24
N ARG A 68 15.90 -5.28 9.44
CA ARG A 68 17.06 -4.50 9.86
C ARG A 68 16.88 -3.06 9.42
N LEU A 69 16.94 -2.16 10.38
CA LEU A 69 16.78 -0.72 10.16
C LEU A 69 18.16 -0.08 10.24
N PHE A 70 18.66 0.38 9.10
CA PHE A 70 19.98 1.00 8.98
C PHE A 70 19.86 2.52 9.09
N PHE A 71 20.55 3.08 10.05
CA PHE A 71 20.79 4.50 10.22
C PHE A 71 22.29 4.78 10.01
N GLU A 72 22.70 6.05 10.01
CA GLU A 72 24.09 6.43 9.68
C GLU A 72 25.15 5.64 10.49
N ASN A 73 24.96 5.50 11.82
CA ASN A 73 25.91 4.81 12.70
C ASN A 73 25.23 3.74 13.59
N THR A 74 24.00 3.35 13.29
CA THR A 74 23.23 2.43 14.13
C THR A 74 22.40 1.49 13.28
N VAL A 75 22.40 0.22 13.66
CA VAL A 75 21.51 -0.78 13.10
C VAL A 75 20.61 -1.31 14.21
N ILE A 76 19.30 -1.29 13.97
CA ILE A 76 18.30 -1.94 14.83
C ILE A 76 17.83 -3.20 14.12
N GLU A 77 17.98 -4.35 14.74
CA GLU A 77 17.44 -5.60 14.23
C GLU A 77 16.21 -6.00 15.03
N VAL A 78 15.10 -6.18 14.35
CA VAL A 78 13.84 -6.67 14.93
C VAL A 78 13.57 -8.05 14.37
N LYS A 79 13.54 -9.06 15.22
CA LYS A 79 13.21 -10.44 14.85
C LYS A 79 12.08 -10.97 15.71
N ALA A 80 11.03 -11.46 15.07
CA ALA A 80 9.91 -12.11 15.72
C ALA A 80 10.07 -13.64 15.68
N LYS A 81 9.39 -14.35 16.59
CA LYS A 81 9.36 -15.82 16.61
C LYS A 81 8.52 -16.40 15.46
N GLU A 82 7.55 -15.64 14.98
CA GLU A 82 6.65 -16.02 13.88
C GLU A 82 6.74 -15.02 12.75
N ALA A 83 6.44 -15.46 11.54
CA ALA A 83 6.40 -14.58 10.38
C ALA A 83 5.40 -13.43 10.60
N LYS A 84 5.84 -12.20 10.37
CA LYS A 84 5.03 -10.98 10.47
C LYS A 84 4.52 -10.49 9.13
N ALA A 85 5.24 -10.84 8.07
CA ALA A 85 4.92 -10.42 6.71
C ALA A 85 5.33 -11.50 5.71
N TYR A 86 4.93 -11.28 4.47
CA TYR A 86 5.40 -12.05 3.32
C TYR A 86 5.92 -11.11 2.22
N SER A 87 6.93 -11.55 1.51
CA SER A 87 7.16 -11.10 0.15
C SER A 87 6.17 -11.82 -0.76
N VAL A 88 5.47 -11.08 -1.60
CA VAL A 88 4.33 -11.56 -2.39
C VAL A 88 4.49 -11.17 -3.85
N ASP A 89 4.29 -12.12 -4.76
CA ASP A 89 4.10 -11.81 -6.18
C ASP A 89 2.76 -11.08 -6.37
N ARG A 90 2.87 -9.77 -6.64
CA ARG A 90 1.71 -8.90 -6.80
C ARG A 90 0.87 -9.19 -8.03
N THR A 91 1.50 -9.74 -9.09
CA THR A 91 0.79 -10.14 -10.31
C THR A 91 -0.05 -11.38 -10.03
N VAL A 92 0.53 -12.38 -9.39
CA VAL A 92 -0.20 -13.60 -9.00
C VAL A 92 -1.32 -13.29 -8.02
N LEU A 93 -1.04 -12.47 -6.98
CA LEU A 93 -2.06 -12.02 -6.01
C LEU A 93 -3.27 -11.38 -6.69
N ASN A 94 -3.03 -10.43 -7.62
CA ASN A 94 -4.12 -9.74 -8.27
C ASN A 94 -4.86 -10.63 -9.29
N ASN A 95 -4.16 -11.56 -9.96
CA ASN A 95 -4.82 -12.54 -10.83
C ASN A 95 -5.75 -13.46 -10.04
N LYS A 96 -5.33 -13.92 -8.85
CA LYS A 96 -6.20 -14.72 -7.96
C LYS A 96 -7.42 -13.94 -7.48
N LEU A 97 -7.22 -12.68 -7.09
CA LEU A 97 -8.33 -11.79 -6.74
C LEU A 97 -9.30 -11.57 -7.89
N MET A 98 -8.77 -11.43 -9.11
CA MET A 98 -9.58 -11.31 -10.32
C MET A 98 -10.40 -12.56 -10.57
N GLU A 99 -9.77 -13.76 -10.48
CA GLU A 99 -10.45 -15.04 -10.62
C GLU A 99 -11.60 -15.17 -9.61
N GLU A 100 -11.38 -14.81 -8.33
CA GLU A 100 -12.42 -14.81 -7.31
C GLU A 100 -13.54 -13.80 -7.60
N ALA A 101 -13.20 -12.59 -8.04
CA ALA A 101 -14.19 -11.57 -8.37
C ALA A 101 -15.09 -12.04 -9.54
N GLN A 102 -14.48 -12.58 -10.60
CA GLN A 102 -15.20 -13.12 -11.75
C GLN A 102 -16.03 -14.36 -11.38
N GLY A 103 -15.45 -15.27 -10.60
CA GLY A 103 -16.17 -16.46 -10.09
C GLY A 103 -17.37 -16.09 -9.20
N SER A 104 -17.34 -14.91 -8.55
CA SER A 104 -18.45 -14.36 -7.78
C SER A 104 -19.46 -13.60 -8.65
N GLY A 105 -19.22 -13.39 -9.95
CA GLY A 105 -20.13 -12.73 -10.91
C GLY A 105 -19.72 -11.32 -11.34
N ALA A 106 -18.59 -10.78 -10.91
CA ALA A 106 -18.10 -9.49 -11.38
C ALA A 106 -17.64 -9.57 -12.85
N LYS A 107 -17.86 -8.50 -13.62
CA LYS A 107 -17.40 -8.38 -15.01
C LYS A 107 -16.19 -7.46 -15.08
N ILE A 108 -15.07 -7.94 -15.64
CA ILE A 108 -13.82 -7.19 -15.70
C ILE A 108 -13.43 -6.97 -17.17
N PHE A 109 -13.23 -5.70 -17.54
CA PHE A 109 -12.90 -5.26 -18.89
C PHE A 109 -11.50 -4.66 -18.90
N TYR A 110 -10.56 -5.31 -19.60
CA TYR A 110 -9.18 -4.86 -19.79
C TYR A 110 -9.00 -4.04 -21.05
N GLY A 111 -8.02 -3.13 -21.04
CA GLY A 111 -7.76 -2.22 -22.17
C GLY A 111 -8.76 -1.07 -22.26
N GLU A 112 -9.66 -0.95 -21.28
CA GLU A 112 -10.73 0.04 -21.23
C GLU A 112 -10.31 1.23 -20.36
N ASN A 113 -9.87 2.30 -20.99
CA ASN A 113 -9.56 3.55 -20.31
C ASN A 113 -10.82 4.40 -20.17
N ILE A 114 -11.27 4.63 -18.94
CA ILE A 114 -12.43 5.48 -18.68
C ILE A 114 -12.01 6.96 -18.75
N SER A 115 -12.35 7.59 -19.89
CA SER A 115 -12.14 9.03 -20.12
C SER A 115 -13.13 9.90 -19.34
N LYS A 116 -12.92 11.22 -19.34
CA LYS A 116 -13.86 12.17 -18.71
C LYS A 116 -15.23 12.15 -19.41
N GLU A 117 -15.27 11.97 -20.72
CA GLU A 117 -16.50 11.84 -21.50
C GLU A 117 -17.26 10.60 -21.06
N ARG A 118 -16.56 9.47 -20.94
CA ARG A 118 -17.17 8.22 -20.45
C ARG A 118 -17.64 8.31 -19.00
N LEU A 119 -16.91 9.02 -18.13
CA LEU A 119 -17.37 9.29 -16.75
C LEU A 119 -18.66 10.14 -16.75
N ARG A 120 -18.78 11.10 -17.67
CA ARG A 120 -20.00 11.91 -17.80
C ARG A 120 -21.20 11.06 -18.23
N GLU A 121 -21.03 10.17 -19.19
CA GLU A 121 -22.07 9.23 -19.61
C GLU A 121 -22.49 8.29 -18.47
N ILE A 122 -21.51 7.67 -17.81
CA ILE A 122 -21.77 6.74 -16.68
C ILE A 122 -22.49 7.45 -15.54
N SER A 123 -22.08 8.66 -15.19
CA SER A 123 -22.70 9.45 -14.10
C SER A 123 -24.06 10.04 -14.45
N GLY A 124 -24.41 10.11 -15.74
CA GLY A 124 -25.75 10.50 -16.21
C GLY A 124 -26.82 9.46 -15.89
N ASP A 125 -26.45 8.21 -15.77
CA ASP A 125 -27.35 7.15 -15.32
C ASP A 125 -27.44 7.14 -13.79
N LYS A 126 -28.55 7.60 -13.26
CA LYS A 126 -28.82 7.70 -11.80
C LYS A 126 -28.83 6.35 -11.06
N GLU A 127 -28.86 5.25 -11.79
CA GLU A 127 -28.79 3.90 -11.23
C GLU A 127 -27.35 3.42 -10.98
N ASN A 128 -26.34 4.13 -11.46
CA ASN A 128 -24.97 3.79 -11.28
C ASN A 128 -24.40 4.33 -9.95
N ILE A 129 -23.64 3.48 -9.26
CA ILE A 129 -22.73 3.86 -8.18
C ILE A 129 -21.31 3.71 -8.72
N ILE A 130 -20.47 4.72 -8.55
CA ILE A 130 -19.12 4.74 -9.08
C ILE A 130 -18.11 4.55 -7.95
N ILE A 131 -17.18 3.62 -8.13
CA ILE A 131 -16.02 3.45 -7.24
C ILE A 131 -14.76 3.82 -8.01
N GLY A 132 -14.10 4.91 -7.62
CA GLY A 132 -12.77 5.28 -8.11
C GLY A 132 -11.69 4.49 -7.37
N ALA A 133 -11.05 3.53 -8.06
CA ALA A 133 -9.93 2.72 -7.61
C ALA A 133 -8.74 2.87 -8.57
N ASP A 134 -8.63 4.01 -9.24
CA ASP A 134 -7.76 4.32 -10.37
C ASP A 134 -6.38 4.87 -9.98
N GLY A 135 -6.01 4.70 -8.71
CA GLY A 135 -4.67 4.96 -8.18
C GLY A 135 -4.41 6.41 -7.79
N ALA A 136 -3.15 6.71 -7.50
CA ALA A 136 -2.72 7.97 -6.88
C ALA A 136 -3.11 9.23 -7.69
N ILE A 137 -3.04 9.14 -9.01
CA ILE A 137 -3.45 10.21 -9.94
C ILE A 137 -4.84 9.85 -10.48
N SER A 138 -5.83 9.98 -9.62
CA SER A 138 -7.20 9.56 -9.92
C SER A 138 -7.93 10.54 -10.84
N ASN A 139 -8.29 10.05 -12.04
CA ASN A 139 -9.18 10.77 -12.95
C ASN A 139 -10.60 10.88 -12.40
N VAL A 140 -11.09 9.85 -11.72
CA VAL A 140 -12.39 9.85 -11.06
C VAL A 140 -12.45 10.97 -10.02
N ALA A 141 -11.45 11.04 -9.14
CA ALA A 141 -11.39 12.09 -8.12
C ALA A 141 -11.36 13.49 -8.73
N SER A 142 -10.55 13.70 -9.77
CA SER A 142 -10.44 14.98 -10.49
C SER A 142 -11.76 15.36 -11.17
N PHE A 143 -12.40 14.42 -11.87
CA PHE A 143 -13.64 14.67 -12.61
C PHE A 143 -14.79 15.07 -11.68
N PHE A 144 -14.94 14.40 -10.54
CA PHE A 144 -16.01 14.68 -9.58
C PHE A 144 -15.71 15.82 -8.59
N GLY A 145 -14.51 16.44 -8.68
CA GLY A 145 -14.14 17.58 -7.85
C GLY A 145 -13.80 17.24 -6.41
N PHE A 146 -13.29 16.04 -6.15
CA PHE A 146 -12.75 15.69 -4.84
C PHE A 146 -11.50 16.53 -4.49
N PRO A 147 -11.31 16.88 -3.20
CA PRO A 147 -10.10 17.61 -2.78
C PRO A 147 -8.82 16.93 -3.28
N PRO A 148 -7.82 17.69 -3.78
CA PRO A 148 -6.59 17.10 -4.31
C PRO A 148 -5.74 16.43 -3.22
N ILE A 149 -4.92 15.47 -3.62
CA ILE A 149 -3.76 15.01 -2.86
C ILE A 149 -2.57 15.86 -3.30
N ASN A 150 -1.83 16.43 -2.36
CA ASN A 150 -0.79 17.41 -2.64
C ASN A 150 0.61 16.92 -2.27
N ARG A 151 0.75 15.67 -1.82
CA ARG A 151 2.04 15.11 -1.41
C ARG A 151 2.17 13.67 -1.86
N PHE A 152 3.29 13.38 -2.50
CA PHE A 152 3.58 12.07 -3.05
C PHE A 152 5.00 11.62 -2.73
N ILE A 153 5.18 10.31 -2.63
CA ILE A 153 6.47 9.65 -2.68
C ILE A 153 6.65 9.08 -4.09
N LEU A 154 7.77 9.37 -4.69
CA LEU A 154 8.22 8.72 -5.91
C LEU A 154 9.06 7.51 -5.51
N THR A 155 8.70 6.32 -5.97
CA THR A 155 9.47 5.11 -5.74
C THR A 155 10.09 4.60 -7.03
N TYR A 156 11.20 3.90 -6.90
CA TYR A 156 11.76 3.09 -7.98
C TYR A 156 12.24 1.77 -7.39
N ARG A 157 11.82 0.67 -7.98
CA ARG A 157 12.31 -0.67 -7.63
C ARG A 157 12.97 -1.36 -8.81
N MET A 158 13.93 -2.21 -8.51
CA MET A 158 14.60 -3.10 -9.45
C MET A 158 14.70 -4.49 -8.83
N GLU A 159 14.53 -5.50 -9.65
CA GLU A 159 14.71 -6.90 -9.28
C GLU A 159 15.98 -7.43 -9.90
N TYR A 160 16.76 -8.18 -9.14
CA TYR A 160 18.04 -8.75 -9.56
C TYR A 160 17.99 -10.27 -9.45
N ARG A 161 18.55 -10.96 -10.47
CA ARG A 161 18.62 -12.43 -10.51
C ARG A 161 19.70 -12.94 -9.57
N VAL A 162 19.47 -12.81 -8.30
CA VAL A 162 20.31 -13.34 -7.22
C VAL A 162 19.46 -13.52 -5.98
N ARG A 163 19.56 -14.66 -5.34
CA ARG A 163 18.86 -14.95 -4.11
C ARG A 163 19.45 -14.14 -2.96
N LYS A 164 18.60 -13.50 -2.17
CA LYS A 164 19.03 -12.78 -0.97
C LYS A 164 19.55 -13.80 0.06
N GLU A 165 20.72 -13.54 0.64
CA GLU A 165 21.38 -14.45 1.58
C GLU A 165 20.52 -14.70 2.83
N ASP A 166 19.98 -13.63 3.42
CA ASP A 166 19.07 -13.70 4.55
C ASP A 166 17.63 -13.41 4.10
N GLU A 167 16.90 -14.47 3.74
CA GLU A 167 15.56 -14.38 3.17
C GLU A 167 14.47 -14.10 4.19
N GLU A 168 14.78 -14.17 5.47
CA GLU A 168 13.84 -13.91 6.56
C GLU A 168 13.73 -12.43 6.90
N PHE A 169 14.63 -11.56 6.38
CA PHE A 169 14.72 -10.16 6.73
C PHE A 169 14.57 -9.23 5.53
N VAL A 170 13.89 -8.12 5.79
CA VAL A 170 13.94 -6.92 4.96
C VAL A 170 14.95 -5.95 5.58
N GLU A 171 15.74 -5.31 4.75
CA GLU A 171 16.66 -4.25 5.15
C GLU A 171 16.12 -2.90 4.71
N LEU A 172 16.03 -1.96 5.65
CA LEU A 172 15.50 -0.62 5.42
C LEU A 172 16.58 0.42 5.76
N PHE A 173 16.86 1.31 4.83
CA PHE A 173 17.95 2.30 4.94
C PHE A 173 17.37 3.71 5.05
N PHE A 174 17.51 4.32 6.21
CA PHE A 174 17.07 5.67 6.50
C PHE A 174 18.24 6.64 6.25
N ASP A 175 18.27 7.21 5.04
CA ASP A 175 19.33 8.14 4.62
C ASP A 175 18.73 9.34 3.89
N ASN A 176 18.53 10.45 4.62
CA ASN A 176 17.93 11.66 4.09
C ASN A 176 18.80 12.41 3.06
N LYS A 177 20.05 11.97 2.81
CA LYS A 177 20.85 12.45 1.68
C LYS A 177 20.47 11.75 0.36
N VAL A 178 19.86 10.55 0.45
CA VAL A 178 19.51 9.72 -0.71
C VAL A 178 18.00 9.53 -0.85
N THR A 179 17.30 9.24 0.24
CA THR A 179 15.89 8.81 0.24
C THR A 179 15.02 9.70 1.14
N LYS A 180 15.26 11.02 1.10
CA LYS A 180 14.51 11.93 1.98
C LYS A 180 13.00 11.84 1.77
N GLY A 181 12.29 11.53 2.85
CA GLY A 181 10.83 11.35 2.84
C GLY A 181 10.36 9.90 2.79
N LEU A 182 11.27 8.94 2.51
CA LEU A 182 11.02 7.52 2.72
C LEU A 182 12.34 6.82 3.10
N PHE A 183 12.64 5.67 2.54
CA PHE A 183 13.84 4.86 2.79
C PHE A 183 14.23 4.09 1.52
N GLY A 184 15.46 3.56 1.52
CA GLY A 184 15.86 2.51 0.60
C GLY A 184 15.58 1.13 1.19
N TRP A 185 15.39 0.11 0.37
CA TRP A 185 15.18 -1.26 0.86
C TRP A 185 15.89 -2.31 0.03
N ILE A 186 16.25 -3.39 0.71
CA ILE A 186 16.70 -4.66 0.13
C ILE A 186 15.76 -5.73 0.67
N ALA A 187 15.11 -6.48 -0.20
CA ALA A 187 14.15 -7.50 0.20
C ALA A 187 14.29 -8.79 -0.61
N PRO A 188 14.00 -9.95 -0.04
CA PRO A 188 13.87 -11.18 -0.80
C PRO A 188 12.60 -11.13 -1.68
N HIS A 189 12.70 -11.70 -2.88
CA HIS A 189 11.56 -11.80 -3.82
C HIS A 189 11.61 -13.13 -4.57
N GLY A 190 11.23 -14.22 -3.89
CA GLY A 190 11.47 -15.58 -4.35
C GLY A 190 12.96 -15.88 -4.43
N ASP A 191 13.41 -16.37 -5.58
CA ASP A 191 14.83 -16.61 -5.86
C ASP A 191 15.59 -15.35 -6.31
N ASN A 192 14.96 -14.19 -6.25
CA ASN A 192 15.51 -12.91 -6.64
C ASN A 192 15.66 -11.98 -5.44
N THR A 193 16.43 -10.89 -5.62
CA THR A 193 16.55 -9.80 -4.65
C THR A 193 15.91 -8.53 -5.23
N GLU A 194 15.01 -7.94 -4.48
CA GLU A 194 14.42 -6.64 -4.78
C GLU A 194 15.22 -5.53 -4.11
N ILE A 195 15.61 -4.53 -4.88
CA ILE A 195 16.21 -3.28 -4.42
C ILE A 195 15.28 -2.14 -4.77
N GLY A 196 15.02 -1.25 -3.83
CA GLY A 196 14.18 -0.10 -4.13
C GLY A 196 14.47 1.11 -3.25
N VAL A 197 13.93 2.22 -3.67
CA VAL A 197 14.01 3.52 -2.98
C VAL A 197 12.69 4.23 -3.06
N GLY A 198 12.42 5.06 -2.06
CA GLY A 198 11.38 6.08 -2.12
C GLY A 198 11.94 7.44 -1.72
N ILE A 199 11.45 8.49 -2.37
CA ILE A 199 11.81 9.87 -2.09
C ILE A 199 10.58 10.76 -2.22
N ASP A 200 10.41 11.70 -1.32
CA ASP A 200 9.37 12.73 -1.45
C ASP A 200 9.66 13.57 -2.71
N GLU A 201 8.66 13.76 -3.56
CA GLU A 201 8.76 14.45 -4.85
C GLU A 201 9.38 15.84 -4.78
N ARG A 202 9.29 16.50 -3.60
CA ARG A 202 9.88 17.83 -3.34
C ARG A 202 11.40 17.79 -3.24
N PHE A 203 12.02 16.63 -3.03
CA PHE A 203 13.46 16.50 -2.78
C PHE A 203 14.22 15.85 -3.93
N GLY A 204 13.55 15.32 -4.95
CA GLY A 204 14.22 14.78 -6.12
C GLY A 204 13.45 13.70 -6.87
N LYS A 205 14.16 13.02 -7.76
CA LYS A 205 13.64 11.93 -8.60
C LYS A 205 14.03 10.58 -8.02
N SER A 206 13.13 9.61 -8.05
CA SER A 206 13.40 8.25 -7.58
C SER A 206 14.49 7.52 -8.38
N SER A 207 14.65 7.86 -9.66
CA SER A 207 15.74 7.33 -10.49
C SER A 207 17.14 7.76 -10.01
N ASP A 208 17.27 9.02 -9.57
CA ASP A 208 18.54 9.54 -9.05
C ASP A 208 18.83 8.96 -7.66
N ALA A 209 17.80 8.88 -6.82
CA ALA A 209 17.90 8.22 -5.52
C ALA A 209 18.33 6.75 -5.66
N LEU A 210 17.74 5.99 -6.60
CA LEU A 210 18.16 4.61 -6.88
C LEU A 210 19.62 4.53 -7.32
N ARG A 211 20.04 5.40 -8.23
CA ARG A 211 21.44 5.43 -8.71
C ARG A 211 22.46 5.67 -7.57
N LEU A 212 22.10 6.54 -6.62
CA LEU A 212 22.93 6.76 -5.42
C LEU A 212 22.87 5.57 -4.47
N PHE A 213 21.69 4.99 -4.26
CA PHE A 213 21.50 3.85 -3.38
C PHE A 213 22.26 2.61 -3.85
N LEU A 214 22.32 2.35 -5.16
CA LEU A 214 23.09 1.26 -5.76
C LEU A 214 24.62 1.37 -5.55
N ARG A 215 25.13 2.54 -5.11
CA ARG A 215 26.56 2.71 -4.78
C ARG A 215 26.92 2.23 -3.37
N ARG A 216 25.91 2.01 -2.51
CA ARG A 216 26.15 1.55 -1.15
C ARG A 216 26.79 0.16 -1.15
N LYS A 217 27.66 -0.06 -0.16
CA LYS A 217 28.36 -1.34 0.01
C LYS A 217 27.36 -2.48 0.20
N GLU A 218 26.39 -2.32 1.09
CA GLU A 218 25.36 -3.30 1.40
C GLU A 218 24.54 -3.70 0.17
N VAL A 219 24.22 -2.74 -0.68
CA VAL A 219 23.48 -2.99 -1.93
C VAL A 219 24.33 -3.75 -2.93
N LYS A 220 25.61 -3.35 -3.12
CA LYS A 220 26.56 -4.05 -4.01
C LYS A 220 26.78 -5.50 -3.57
N GLU A 221 26.89 -5.73 -2.28
CA GLU A 221 27.02 -7.07 -1.70
C GLU A 221 25.74 -7.90 -1.94
N ALA A 222 24.56 -7.30 -1.77
CA ALA A 222 23.29 -7.99 -1.98
C ALA A 222 23.08 -8.42 -3.43
N ILE A 223 23.44 -7.56 -4.41
CA ILE A 223 23.25 -7.88 -5.83
C ILE A 223 24.39 -8.67 -6.47
N ARG A 224 25.60 -8.68 -5.87
CA ARG A 224 26.78 -9.52 -6.31
C ARG A 224 27.04 -9.47 -7.82
N ASN A 225 26.93 -8.30 -8.46
CA ASN A 225 27.03 -8.10 -9.91
C ASN A 225 25.95 -8.86 -10.73
N ALA A 226 24.85 -9.26 -10.12
CA ALA A 226 23.75 -9.92 -10.80
C ALA A 226 23.10 -8.99 -11.84
N ARG A 227 22.53 -9.59 -12.86
CA ARG A 227 21.81 -8.84 -13.90
C ARG A 227 20.46 -8.33 -13.36
N PRO A 228 20.12 -7.06 -13.62
CA PRO A 228 18.76 -6.59 -13.37
C PRO A 228 17.77 -7.33 -14.28
N LEU A 229 16.59 -7.65 -13.76
CA LEU A 229 15.52 -8.32 -14.47
C LEU A 229 14.48 -7.28 -14.94
N GLU A 230 13.67 -6.85 -14.01
CA GLU A 230 12.62 -5.85 -14.28
C GLU A 230 12.52 -4.85 -13.13
N GLY A 231 11.88 -3.74 -13.42
CA GLY A 231 11.68 -2.70 -12.43
C GLY A 231 10.91 -1.52 -13.01
N GLY A 232 10.76 -0.50 -12.19
CA GLY A 232 10.13 0.73 -12.63
C GLY A 232 9.74 1.65 -11.50
N ALA A 233 9.31 2.84 -11.93
CA ALA A 233 8.85 3.89 -11.04
C ALA A 233 7.38 3.73 -10.69
N ASN A 234 7.02 4.17 -9.49
CA ASN A 234 5.64 4.30 -9.05
C ASN A 234 5.47 5.59 -8.24
N ILE A 235 4.22 6.03 -8.08
CA ILE A 235 3.86 7.18 -7.28
C ILE A 235 2.91 6.75 -6.17
N ILE A 236 3.16 7.18 -4.94
CA ILE A 236 2.41 6.81 -3.75
C ILE A 236 1.89 8.09 -3.09
N PRO A 237 0.58 8.24 -2.86
CA PRO A 237 0.05 9.36 -2.11
C PRO A 237 0.38 9.20 -0.63
N ILE A 238 0.83 10.26 0.03
CA ILE A 238 1.13 10.23 1.48
C ILE A 238 0.23 11.15 2.30
N SER A 239 -0.89 11.55 1.73
CA SER A 239 -1.93 12.28 2.43
C SER A 239 -3.30 11.72 2.09
N LEU A 240 -4.13 11.56 3.12
CA LEU A 240 -5.53 11.17 2.97
C LEU A 240 -6.33 12.34 2.39
N ARG A 241 -7.23 12.09 1.45
CA ARG A 241 -8.20 13.11 1.00
C ARG A 241 -9.13 13.49 2.13
N LYS A 242 -9.45 14.78 2.24
CA LYS A 242 -10.41 15.29 3.24
C LYS A 242 -11.83 14.75 3.02
N LYS A 243 -12.19 14.51 1.76
CA LYS A 243 -13.46 13.90 1.32
C LYS A 243 -13.15 12.81 0.30
N PHE A 244 -13.70 11.62 0.47
CA PHE A 244 -13.55 10.50 -0.45
C PHE A 244 -14.88 9.75 -0.70
N VAL A 245 -16.00 10.38 -0.40
CA VAL A 245 -17.34 9.98 -0.80
C VAL A 245 -18.16 11.22 -1.18
N ASP A 246 -18.91 11.11 -2.25
CA ASP A 246 -19.91 12.09 -2.66
C ASP A 246 -21.24 11.35 -2.88
N GLU A 247 -22.12 11.44 -1.88
CA GLU A 247 -23.40 10.72 -1.87
C GLU A 247 -24.35 11.22 -2.94
N GLN A 248 -24.39 12.55 -3.17
CA GLN A 248 -25.28 13.15 -4.18
C GLN A 248 -24.92 12.67 -5.60
N LYS A 249 -23.64 12.50 -5.86
CA LYS A 249 -23.11 11.97 -7.13
C LYS A 249 -22.98 10.45 -7.15
N LYS A 250 -23.24 9.78 -6.02
CA LYS A 250 -23.04 8.34 -5.80
C LYS A 250 -21.63 7.86 -6.17
N VAL A 251 -20.60 8.59 -5.72
CA VAL A 251 -19.19 8.30 -6.00
C VAL A 251 -18.41 8.06 -4.72
N LEU A 252 -17.66 6.96 -4.68
CA LEU A 252 -16.75 6.61 -3.60
C LEU A 252 -15.32 6.44 -4.17
N LEU A 253 -14.31 6.84 -3.40
CA LEU A 253 -12.91 6.59 -3.75
C LEU A 253 -12.32 5.57 -2.78
N VAL A 254 -11.54 4.61 -3.28
CA VAL A 254 -10.87 3.59 -2.46
C VAL A 254 -9.38 3.47 -2.80
N GLY A 255 -8.59 3.04 -1.85
CA GLY A 255 -7.15 2.86 -2.00
C GLY A 255 -6.39 4.16 -2.25
N ASP A 256 -5.42 4.12 -3.15
CA ASP A 256 -4.56 5.28 -3.47
C ASP A 256 -5.37 6.46 -4.03
N ALA A 257 -6.50 6.20 -4.70
CA ALA A 257 -7.38 7.25 -5.19
C ALA A 257 -7.97 8.11 -4.06
N ALA A 258 -8.16 7.54 -2.88
CA ALA A 258 -8.55 8.24 -1.66
C ALA A 258 -7.36 8.67 -0.77
N GLY A 259 -6.15 8.22 -1.08
CA GLY A 259 -4.97 8.43 -0.24
C GLY A 259 -4.93 7.52 1.00
N GLN A 260 -5.55 6.35 0.93
CA GLN A 260 -5.63 5.37 2.03
C GLN A 260 -4.36 4.53 2.08
N VAL A 261 -3.26 5.18 2.46
CA VAL A 261 -1.90 4.64 2.46
C VAL A 261 -1.22 4.97 3.79
N LYS A 262 -0.34 4.09 4.23
CA LYS A 262 0.57 4.31 5.36
C LYS A 262 1.71 5.22 4.92
N SER A 263 1.70 6.48 5.31
CA SER A 263 2.72 7.46 4.90
C SER A 263 4.14 7.08 5.35
N SER A 264 4.29 6.34 6.46
CA SER A 264 5.59 5.92 6.98
C SER A 264 6.25 4.78 6.19
N THR A 265 5.49 3.99 5.42
CA THR A 265 6.01 2.82 4.69
C THR A 265 5.62 2.80 3.20
N GLY A 266 4.71 3.67 2.77
CA GLY A 266 4.16 3.67 1.41
C GLY A 266 3.19 2.51 1.12
N GLY A 267 2.84 1.70 2.12
CA GLY A 267 1.97 0.53 1.95
C GLY A 267 0.48 0.89 1.91
N GLY A 268 -0.19 0.72 0.77
CA GLY A 268 -1.61 1.05 0.58
C GLY A 268 -2.57 -0.15 0.50
N ILE A 269 -2.06 -1.37 0.27
CA ILE A 269 -2.92 -2.53 -0.03
C ILE A 269 -3.88 -2.86 1.11
N ILE A 270 -3.40 -2.90 2.33
CA ILE A 270 -4.23 -3.30 3.48
C ILE A 270 -5.25 -2.21 3.79
N PHE A 271 -4.83 -0.95 3.87
CA PHE A 271 -5.74 0.18 4.12
C PHE A 271 -6.78 0.35 3.01
N GLY A 272 -6.33 0.27 1.74
CA GLY A 272 -7.22 0.34 0.58
C GLY A 272 -8.11 -0.90 0.42
N GLY A 273 -7.64 -2.08 0.83
CA GLY A 273 -8.43 -3.31 0.86
C GLY A 273 -9.57 -3.24 1.88
N HIS A 274 -9.28 -2.80 3.10
CA HIS A 274 -10.32 -2.56 4.10
C HIS A 274 -11.32 -1.49 3.66
N ALA A 275 -10.83 -0.44 2.99
CA ALA A 275 -11.70 0.57 2.41
C ALA A 275 -12.67 -0.01 1.37
N ALA A 276 -12.18 -0.89 0.51
CA ALA A 276 -12.99 -1.58 -0.48
C ALA A 276 -14.06 -2.47 0.16
N VAL A 277 -13.71 -3.22 1.22
CA VAL A 277 -14.66 -4.05 1.99
C VAL A 277 -15.74 -3.18 2.64
N ILE A 278 -15.35 -2.09 3.33
CA ILE A 278 -16.29 -1.17 3.98
C ILE A 278 -17.19 -0.49 2.94
N ALA A 279 -16.63 0.00 1.82
CA ALA A 279 -17.39 0.62 0.75
C ALA A 279 -18.43 -0.34 0.17
N SER A 280 -18.04 -1.58 -0.11
CA SER A 280 -18.94 -2.61 -0.65
C SER A 280 -20.09 -2.95 0.30
N LYS A 281 -19.81 -3.05 1.61
CA LYS A 281 -20.83 -3.25 2.63
C LYS A 281 -21.80 -2.08 2.70
N VAL A 282 -21.29 -0.85 2.71
CA VAL A 282 -22.14 0.36 2.75
C VAL A 282 -22.99 0.48 1.49
N ILE A 283 -22.45 0.14 0.32
CA ILE A 283 -23.22 0.12 -0.93
C ILE A 283 -24.36 -0.92 -0.84
N LYS A 284 -24.07 -2.14 -0.35
CA LYS A 284 -25.12 -3.14 -0.13
C LYS A 284 -26.22 -2.60 0.79
N ASP A 285 -25.84 -2.00 1.92
CA ASP A 285 -26.82 -1.49 2.88
C ASP A 285 -27.59 -0.28 2.30
N TYR A 286 -26.95 0.56 1.49
CA TYR A 286 -27.59 1.66 0.76
C TYR A 286 -28.65 1.16 -0.24
N LEU A 287 -28.32 0.08 -0.99
CA LEU A 287 -29.26 -0.50 -1.97
C LEU A 287 -30.48 -1.16 -1.33
N ASN A 288 -30.41 -1.51 -0.06
CA ASN A 288 -31.52 -2.02 0.75
C ASN A 288 -32.24 -0.94 1.56
N ASP A 289 -32.02 0.34 1.22
CA ASP A 289 -32.60 1.52 1.91
C ASP A 289 -32.27 1.62 3.41
N ASN A 290 -31.17 0.95 3.85
CA ASN A 290 -30.80 0.87 5.25
C ASN A 290 -29.66 1.82 5.67
N ALA A 291 -29.01 2.51 4.72
CA ALA A 291 -27.82 3.31 5.01
C ALA A 291 -27.59 4.44 4.01
N SER A 292 -26.84 5.47 4.44
CA SER A 292 -26.29 6.52 3.58
C SER A 292 -24.90 6.13 3.08
N LEU A 293 -24.57 6.44 1.83
CA LEU A 293 -23.22 6.24 1.29
C LEU A 293 -22.16 7.04 2.07
N ALA A 294 -22.52 8.14 2.72
CA ALA A 294 -21.63 8.93 3.55
C ALA A 294 -21.05 8.14 4.74
N LEU A 295 -21.71 7.07 5.18
CA LEU A 295 -21.23 6.18 6.23
C LEU A 295 -19.90 5.52 5.88
N TYR A 296 -19.60 5.31 4.61
CA TYR A 296 -18.32 4.75 4.18
C TYR A 296 -17.12 5.52 4.76
N GLN A 297 -17.10 6.84 4.59
CA GLN A 297 -16.02 7.67 5.12
C GLN A 297 -15.93 7.62 6.64
N SER A 298 -17.07 7.71 7.31
CA SER A 298 -17.13 7.69 8.77
C SER A 298 -16.66 6.37 9.36
N LEU A 299 -17.06 5.22 8.80
CA LEU A 299 -16.65 3.89 9.25
C LEU A 299 -15.17 3.66 9.02
N TRP A 300 -14.63 4.02 7.83
CA TRP A 300 -13.20 3.88 7.57
C TRP A 300 -12.37 4.76 8.51
N LEU A 301 -12.76 6.02 8.72
CA LEU A 301 -12.07 6.91 9.65
C LEU A 301 -12.15 6.42 11.10
N LYS A 302 -13.27 5.85 11.52
CA LYS A 302 -13.41 5.26 12.87
C LYS A 302 -12.36 4.17 13.09
N GLU A 303 -12.06 3.36 12.08
CA GLU A 303 -11.09 2.26 12.19
C GLU A 303 -9.65 2.73 12.01
N PHE A 304 -9.35 3.55 11.02
CA PHE A 304 -7.98 3.83 10.57
C PHE A 304 -7.45 5.23 10.87
N LYS A 305 -8.27 6.19 11.32
CA LYS A 305 -7.82 7.57 11.56
C LYS A 305 -6.63 7.65 12.52
N LYS A 306 -6.67 6.87 13.61
CA LYS A 306 -5.58 6.82 14.59
C LYS A 306 -4.29 6.31 13.96
N GLU A 307 -4.37 5.24 13.18
CA GLU A 307 -3.21 4.65 12.51
C GLU A 307 -2.62 5.62 11.48
N VAL A 308 -3.47 6.29 10.68
CA VAL A 308 -3.03 7.33 9.74
C VAL A 308 -2.27 8.45 10.46
N ILE A 309 -2.78 8.92 11.59
CA ILE A 309 -2.10 9.97 12.39
C ILE A 309 -0.73 9.49 12.85
N ILE A 310 -0.63 8.27 13.40
CA ILE A 310 0.64 7.73 13.89
C ILE A 310 1.64 7.54 12.73
N HIS A 311 1.21 7.00 11.59
CA HIS A 311 2.04 6.90 10.40
C HIS A 311 2.53 8.27 9.91
N ASN A 312 1.69 9.30 9.97
CA ASN A 312 2.08 10.67 9.60
C ASN A 312 3.11 11.26 10.56
N ILE A 313 2.98 11.00 11.87
CA ILE A 313 3.97 11.42 12.87
C ILE A 313 5.31 10.74 12.61
N ILE A 314 5.32 9.42 12.45
CA ILE A 314 6.53 8.64 12.17
C ILE A 314 7.20 9.16 10.87
N HIS A 315 6.42 9.35 9.79
CA HIS A 315 6.91 9.90 8.54
C HIS A 315 7.53 11.28 8.73
N THR A 316 6.86 12.18 9.46
CA THR A 316 7.34 13.53 9.71
C THR A 316 8.67 13.50 10.47
N ILE A 317 8.80 12.66 11.50
CA ILE A 317 10.02 12.53 12.29
C ILE A 317 11.18 12.14 11.37
N TYR A 318 11.12 11.00 10.68
CA TYR A 318 12.29 10.56 9.91
C TYR A 318 12.54 11.39 8.64
N SER A 319 11.55 12.09 8.09
CA SER A 319 11.72 12.91 6.90
C SER A 319 12.26 14.32 7.19
N SER A 320 12.11 14.83 8.42
CA SER A 320 12.52 16.17 8.80
C SER A 320 13.87 16.25 9.54
N LEU A 321 14.30 15.16 10.17
CA LEU A 321 15.53 15.12 10.96
C LEU A 321 16.77 14.83 10.11
N SER A 322 17.94 15.23 10.60
CA SER A 322 19.23 14.88 9.98
C SER A 322 19.56 13.40 10.19
N ASN A 323 20.44 12.83 9.36
CA ASN A 323 20.88 11.44 9.52
C ASN A 323 21.52 11.20 10.89
N SER A 324 22.34 12.12 11.37
CA SER A 324 23.00 12.03 12.68
C SER A 324 21.97 12.05 13.82
N THR A 325 20.96 12.92 13.75
CA THR A 325 19.87 12.98 14.74
C THR A 325 19.06 11.68 14.74
N LEU A 326 18.70 11.17 13.57
CA LEU A 326 17.99 9.88 13.43
C LEU A 326 18.81 8.74 14.02
N SER A 327 20.13 8.69 13.73
CA SER A 327 21.03 7.69 14.28
C SER A 327 21.15 7.79 15.81
N GLY A 328 21.19 8.99 16.35
CA GLY A 328 21.19 9.23 17.80
C GLY A 328 19.91 8.73 18.48
N ILE A 329 18.74 9.03 17.90
CA ILE A 329 17.45 8.53 18.38
C ILE A 329 17.41 7.00 18.32
N ALA A 330 17.88 6.40 17.22
CA ALA A 330 17.94 4.97 17.04
C ALA A 330 18.84 4.29 18.08
N SER A 331 20.01 4.86 18.33
CA SER A 331 20.95 4.37 19.35
C SER A 331 20.34 4.43 20.75
N PHE A 332 19.68 5.54 21.07
CA PHE A 332 18.97 5.70 22.35
C PHE A 332 17.84 4.67 22.49
N ALA A 333 17.00 4.54 21.47
CA ALA A 333 15.91 3.57 21.48
C ALA A 333 16.40 2.12 21.64
N LYS A 334 17.56 1.79 21.04
CA LYS A 334 18.21 0.49 21.17
C LYS A 334 18.64 0.22 22.61
N LEU A 335 19.20 1.20 23.31
CA LEU A 335 19.56 1.07 24.74
C LEU A 335 18.34 0.73 25.61
N PHE A 336 17.15 1.19 25.27
CA PHE A 336 15.91 0.90 25.99
C PHE A 336 15.18 -0.35 25.46
N GLY A 337 15.82 -1.16 24.62
CA GLY A 337 15.29 -2.44 24.18
C GLY A 337 14.12 -2.34 23.20
N ILE A 338 14.11 -1.31 22.33
CA ILE A 338 13.07 -1.12 21.31
C ILE A 338 12.89 -2.38 20.44
N GLU A 339 13.96 -3.13 20.21
CA GLU A 339 13.92 -4.37 19.42
C GLU A 339 12.96 -5.41 20.01
N LYS A 340 13.01 -5.59 21.35
CA LYS A 340 12.11 -6.51 22.06
C LYS A 340 10.65 -6.05 21.98
N LEU A 341 10.43 -4.75 22.13
CA LEU A 341 9.11 -4.16 22.04
C LEU A 341 8.50 -4.33 20.65
N LEU A 342 9.27 -4.00 19.61
CA LEU A 342 8.86 -4.15 18.21
C LEU A 342 8.68 -5.63 17.81
N SER A 343 9.55 -6.51 18.28
CA SER A 343 9.43 -7.97 18.07
C SER A 343 8.10 -8.52 18.61
N LYS A 344 7.71 -8.08 19.82
CA LYS A 344 6.50 -8.57 20.50
C LYS A 344 5.22 -7.90 20.01
N HIS A 345 5.21 -6.58 19.88
CA HIS A 345 4.02 -5.78 19.62
C HIS A 345 4.01 -5.08 18.27
N GLY A 346 5.09 -5.20 17.48
CA GLY A 346 5.20 -4.57 16.17
C GLY A 346 4.14 -5.10 15.21
N ASP A 347 3.39 -4.16 14.63
CA ASP A 347 2.44 -4.41 13.56
C ASP A 347 2.59 -3.28 12.54
N MET A 348 2.96 -3.65 11.32
CA MET A 348 3.27 -2.65 10.28
C MET A 348 2.04 -1.91 9.76
N ASP A 349 0.83 -2.42 10.03
CA ASP A 349 -0.43 -1.77 9.66
C ASP A 349 -1.04 -1.00 10.82
N ARG A 350 -0.82 -1.47 12.05
CA ARG A 350 -1.42 -0.91 13.26
C ARG A 350 -0.36 -0.55 14.31
N PRO A 351 0.47 0.49 14.06
CA PRO A 351 1.52 0.89 15.01
C PRO A 351 0.98 1.32 16.38
N SER A 352 -0.31 1.64 16.49
CA SER A 352 -0.94 1.90 17.80
C SER A 352 -0.86 0.72 18.77
N LYS A 353 -0.68 -0.51 18.28
CA LYS A 353 -0.45 -1.70 19.12
C LYS A 353 0.85 -1.60 19.92
N ILE A 354 1.89 -0.99 19.35
CA ILE A 354 3.16 -0.74 20.04
C ILE A 354 2.93 0.16 21.25
N ILE A 355 2.18 1.26 21.04
CA ILE A 355 1.87 2.22 22.12
C ILE A 355 1.07 1.55 23.25
N ARG A 356 0.07 0.72 22.89
CA ARG A 356 -0.69 -0.06 23.89
C ARG A 356 0.19 -1.04 24.63
N GLY A 357 1.09 -1.74 23.93
CA GLY A 357 2.06 -2.66 24.54
C GLY A 357 3.00 -1.96 25.53
N MET A 358 3.44 -0.72 25.24
CA MET A 358 4.24 0.09 26.19
C MET A 358 3.47 0.45 27.45
N LEU A 359 2.16 0.68 27.34
CA LEU A 359 1.28 1.04 28.45
C LEU A 359 0.73 -0.18 29.22
N GLY A 360 1.16 -1.40 28.87
CA GLY A 360 0.64 -2.65 29.48
C GLY A 360 -0.84 -2.93 29.18
N LEU A 361 -1.46 -2.23 28.25
CA LEU A 361 -2.85 -2.41 27.88
C LEU A 361 -3.00 -3.63 26.96
N LYS A 362 -3.96 -4.50 27.24
CA LYS A 362 -4.28 -5.65 26.37
C LYS A 362 -4.67 -5.16 24.95
N ALA A 363 -4.22 -5.91 23.95
CA ALA A 363 -4.45 -5.63 22.52
C ALA A 363 -5.93 -5.78 22.14
#